data_84f61453f68507fe6e27bc6e5af20820
#
_entry.id   84f61453f68507fe6e27bc6e5af20820
#
_cell.length_a   1.000
_cell.length_b   1.000
_cell.length_c   1.000
_cell.angle_alpha   90.00
_cell.angle_beta   90.00
_cell.angle_gamma   90.00
#
_symmetry.space_group_name_H-M   'P 1'
#
loop_
_entity.id
_entity.type
_entity.pdbx_description
1 polymer ?
#
loop_
_entity_poly.entity_id
_entity_poly.type
_entity_poly.pdbx_seq_one_letter_code
_entity_poly.pdbx_strand_id
1 'polypeptide(L)'
;MNMLVACAEKFTNNGAFRLENHSNSPNRMINGILKRYKEYLPITGDTPIFTIGEGDTPLVESANISDSIGCASLHFKLEGCNPTGSFKDRGMVVAVAKALERGVKSIACASTGNTSASAAAYGAYCGLKTTLIVPKGNVARGKLAQAVAYGAHIAMVDGSFDKALEIARELCLKHPIELVNSVNPNRIEGQKTAAFEIVEDLGDAPDHLFIPVGNAGNIVAYWKGFVESRRREDCNKLPILNGYQAEGAAPIVTGKPVDFPETVASAIRIGNPASWAKAVSARDESGGIIGSVTDDEILAAYRLLASKEGVFCEPASAASVAGLLKQARSGIDFSGKKIVCVLTGNGLKDPDIANEIEPTSIGEYAAELESVEEALSLA
;
A
#
# COMPACT_ATOMS: atom_id res chain seq x y z
N MET A 1 20.79 42.55 -14.18
CA MET A 1 21.47 41.62 -13.30
C MET A 1 21.57 42.15 -11.86
N ASN A 2 20.59 42.93 -11.39
CA ASN A 2 20.60 43.55 -10.03
C ASN A 2 19.22 43.53 -9.34
N MET A 3 18.30 42.69 -9.74
CA MET A 3 16.97 42.55 -9.09
C MET A 3 16.74 41.22 -8.37
N LEU A 4 17.65 40.25 -8.49
CA LEU A 4 17.55 38.96 -7.82
C LEU A 4 18.28 38.90 -6.47
N VAL A 5 19.02 39.91 -6.08
CA VAL A 5 19.75 39.95 -4.81
C VAL A 5 18.95 40.65 -3.70
N ALA A 6 17.96 41.47 -4.04
CA ALA A 6 17.15 42.20 -3.04
C ALA A 6 16.03 41.40 -2.35
N CYS A 7 15.67 40.21 -2.84
CA CYS A 7 14.67 39.32 -2.20
C CYS A 7 15.24 38.39 -1.11
N ALA A 8 16.58 38.26 -1.05
CA ALA A 8 17.22 37.35 -0.09
C ALA A 8 17.43 37.96 1.31
N GLU A 9 17.30 39.28 1.47
CA GLU A 9 17.61 39.96 2.73
C GLU A 9 16.39 40.27 3.64
N LYS A 10 15.18 39.93 3.24
CA LYS A 10 13.97 40.17 4.07
C LYS A 10 13.43 38.96 4.83
N PHE A 11 14.10 37.79 4.78
CA PHE A 11 13.71 36.59 5.52
C PHE A 11 14.63 36.21 6.69
N THR A 12 15.40 37.15 7.22
CA THR A 12 16.15 36.93 8.46
C THR A 12 15.58 37.81 9.57
N ASN A 13 14.50 37.37 10.19
CA ASN A 13 14.28 37.54 11.63
C ASN A 13 12.92 36.95 12.04
N ASN A 14 13.03 35.91 12.81
CA ASN A 14 12.12 35.21 13.70
C ASN A 14 11.76 33.80 13.24
N GLY A 15 12.38 32.85 13.91
CA GLY A 15 12.12 31.42 13.81
C GLY A 15 13.37 30.63 13.43
N ALA A 16 14.29 30.50 14.39
CA ALA A 16 15.44 29.59 14.21
C ALA A 16 14.97 28.15 14.10
N PHE A 17 14.70 27.69 12.88
CA PHE A 17 14.72 26.28 12.56
C PHE A 17 16.19 25.85 12.68
N ARG A 18 16.55 25.25 13.80
CA ARG A 18 17.82 24.53 13.95
C ARG A 18 17.76 23.33 13.05
N LEU A 19 18.30 23.44 11.85
CA LEU A 19 18.76 22.28 11.09
C LEU A 19 19.94 21.71 11.88
N GLU A 20 19.69 20.73 12.73
CA GLU A 20 20.76 19.89 13.23
C GLU A 20 21.35 19.16 12.03
N ASN A 21 22.60 19.52 11.74
CA ASN A 21 23.41 18.86 10.71
C ASN A 21 23.63 17.39 11.14
N HIS A 22 22.75 16.49 10.75
CA HIS A 22 23.08 15.07 10.66
C HIS A 22 23.92 14.81 9.41
N SER A 23 25.08 15.46 9.36
CA SER A 23 26.14 15.09 8.41
C SER A 23 26.91 13.94 9.01
N ASN A 24 26.49 12.73 8.73
CA ASN A 24 27.28 11.49 8.59
C ASN A 24 26.34 10.30 8.36
N SER A 25 25.56 10.30 7.26
CA SER A 25 25.10 9.04 6.70
C SER A 25 26.13 8.61 5.66
N PRO A 26 26.83 7.47 5.85
CA PRO A 26 27.52 6.83 4.74
C PRO A 26 26.48 6.56 3.65
N ASN A 27 26.86 6.68 2.38
CA ASN A 27 26.07 6.37 1.19
C ASN A 27 25.08 5.23 1.49
N ARG A 28 23.82 5.56 1.77
CA ARG A 28 22.78 4.58 2.11
C ARG A 28 22.36 3.93 0.81
N MET A 29 23.15 2.92 0.37
CA MET A 29 22.71 2.08 -0.73
C MET A 29 21.41 1.41 -0.32
N ILE A 30 20.41 1.50 -1.17
CA ILE A 30 19.12 0.83 -0.98
C ILE A 30 19.39 -0.68 -0.97
N ASN A 31 19.23 -1.30 0.18
CA ASN A 31 19.52 -2.72 0.36
C ASN A 31 18.39 -3.63 -0.11
N GLY A 32 17.16 -3.12 -0.27
CA GLY A 32 15.98 -3.92 -0.54
C GLY A 32 15.70 -4.98 0.53
N ILE A 33 14.51 -5.57 0.50
CA ILE A 33 14.12 -6.51 1.56
C ILE A 33 14.85 -7.85 1.47
N LEU A 34 15.24 -8.32 0.28
CA LEU A 34 15.95 -9.59 0.12
C LEU A 34 17.30 -9.59 0.84
N LYS A 35 17.99 -8.46 0.85
CA LYS A 35 19.26 -8.32 1.54
C LYS A 35 19.09 -8.00 3.02
N ARG A 36 18.17 -7.04 3.33
CA ARG A 36 17.96 -6.56 4.70
C ARG A 36 17.43 -7.64 5.62
N TYR A 37 16.49 -8.45 5.14
CA TYR A 37 15.80 -9.47 5.92
C TYR A 37 16.11 -10.89 5.46
N LYS A 38 17.33 -11.11 4.89
CA LYS A 38 17.76 -12.40 4.34
C LYS A 38 17.49 -13.58 5.28
N GLU A 39 17.79 -13.44 6.57
CA GLU A 39 17.67 -14.50 7.57
C GLU A 39 16.21 -14.84 7.92
N TYR A 40 15.28 -13.97 7.57
CA TYR A 40 13.84 -14.10 7.88
C TYR A 40 12.99 -14.45 6.66
N LEU A 41 13.61 -14.51 5.50
CA LEU A 41 12.96 -14.84 4.24
C LEU A 41 13.32 -16.28 3.80
N PRO A 42 12.50 -16.92 2.95
CA PRO A 42 12.79 -18.26 2.43
C PRO A 42 13.91 -18.26 1.39
N ILE A 43 15.05 -17.65 1.74
CA ILE A 43 16.20 -17.45 0.87
C ILE A 43 17.26 -18.48 1.18
N THR A 44 17.81 -19.11 0.12
CA THR A 44 18.91 -20.06 0.18
C THR A 44 20.19 -19.45 -0.39
N GLY A 45 21.28 -20.21 -0.43
CA GLY A 45 22.53 -19.79 -1.10
C GLY A 45 22.37 -19.57 -2.60
N ASP A 46 21.39 -20.25 -3.23
CA ASP A 46 21.14 -20.20 -4.67
C ASP A 46 20.11 -19.12 -5.06
N THR A 47 19.45 -18.48 -4.09
CA THR A 47 18.47 -17.44 -4.35
C THR A 47 19.16 -16.16 -4.81
N PRO A 48 18.87 -15.64 -6.02
CA PRO A 48 19.43 -14.36 -6.47
C PRO A 48 18.97 -13.20 -5.58
N ILE A 49 19.92 -12.37 -5.15
CA ILE A 49 19.67 -11.17 -4.36
C ILE A 49 19.72 -9.96 -5.27
N PHE A 50 18.59 -9.26 -5.39
CA PHE A 50 18.44 -8.04 -6.17
C PHE A 50 17.39 -7.13 -5.53
N THR A 51 17.31 -5.89 -5.98
CA THR A 51 16.30 -4.90 -5.54
C THR A 51 16.10 -3.87 -6.63
N ILE A 52 14.89 -3.31 -6.68
CA ILE A 52 14.59 -2.07 -7.41
C ILE A 52 14.18 -0.95 -6.43
N GLY A 53 14.41 -1.17 -5.11
CA GLY A 53 14.20 -0.18 -4.06
C GLY A 53 12.96 -0.44 -3.18
N GLU A 54 12.44 -1.66 -3.16
CA GLU A 54 11.31 -2.03 -2.30
C GLU A 54 11.71 -2.12 -0.83
N GLY A 55 10.73 -1.83 0.03
CA GLY A 55 10.92 -1.75 1.48
C GLY A 55 11.42 -0.39 1.95
N ASP A 56 11.76 -0.29 3.22
CA ASP A 56 12.20 0.95 3.88
C ASP A 56 11.22 2.12 3.63
N THR A 57 9.92 1.79 3.62
CA THR A 57 8.88 2.77 3.35
C THR A 57 8.68 3.67 4.57
N PRO A 58 8.40 4.98 4.37
CA PRO A 58 8.25 5.91 5.49
C PRO A 58 7.15 5.47 6.47
N LEU A 59 7.43 5.66 7.76
CA LEU A 59 6.45 5.67 8.84
C LEU A 59 6.31 7.11 9.32
N VAL A 60 5.24 7.80 8.89
CA VAL A 60 5.04 9.22 9.12
C VAL A 60 4.06 9.44 10.25
N GLU A 61 4.43 10.26 11.23
CA GLU A 61 3.53 10.65 12.33
C GLU A 61 2.47 11.64 11.82
N SER A 62 1.23 11.46 12.27
CA SER A 62 0.12 12.37 11.98
C SER A 62 0.32 13.72 12.67
N ALA A 63 0.22 14.79 11.91
CA ALA A 63 0.32 16.14 12.44
C ALA A 63 -1.04 16.74 12.85
N ASN A 64 -2.14 16.23 12.30
CA ASN A 64 -3.45 16.89 12.43
C ASN A 64 -4.61 15.95 12.82
N ILE A 65 -4.54 14.66 12.53
CA ILE A 65 -5.63 13.72 12.78
C ILE A 65 -5.54 13.13 14.20
N SER A 66 -4.34 12.93 14.72
CA SER A 66 -4.08 12.31 16.03
C SER A 66 -4.86 12.95 17.17
N ASP A 67 -4.92 14.29 17.22
CA ASP A 67 -5.63 15.04 18.24
C ASP A 67 -7.14 14.74 18.25
N SER A 68 -7.73 14.57 17.07
CA SER A 68 -9.15 14.24 16.93
C SER A 68 -9.49 12.82 17.38
N ILE A 69 -8.49 11.92 17.41
CA ILE A 69 -8.62 10.54 17.90
C ILE A 69 -8.36 10.46 19.39
N GLY A 70 -7.54 11.36 19.95
CA GLY A 70 -7.14 11.36 21.36
C GLY A 70 -6.16 10.26 21.70
N CYS A 71 -5.36 9.78 20.74
CA CYS A 71 -4.34 8.73 20.94
C CYS A 71 -2.98 9.33 21.34
N ALA A 72 -2.06 8.49 21.83
CA ALA A 72 -0.70 8.93 22.15
C ALA A 72 0.11 9.27 20.90
N SER A 73 -0.06 8.49 19.84
CA SER A 73 0.49 8.79 18.51
C SER A 73 -0.25 8.01 17.43
N LEU A 74 -0.39 8.63 16.26
CA LEU A 74 -0.93 8.01 15.04
C LEU A 74 0.14 8.09 13.96
N HIS A 75 0.43 6.97 13.33
CA HIS A 75 1.40 6.91 12.24
C HIS A 75 0.80 6.30 10.98
N PHE A 76 1.30 6.73 9.83
CA PHE A 76 0.94 6.22 8.50
C PHE A 76 2.13 5.46 7.92
N LYS A 77 1.98 4.14 7.68
CA LYS A 77 2.96 3.35 6.94
C LYS A 77 2.72 3.52 5.45
N LEU A 78 3.58 4.29 4.78
CA LEU A 78 3.37 4.72 3.39
C LEU A 78 3.88 3.67 2.39
N GLU A 79 3.14 2.57 2.24
CA GLU A 79 3.48 1.49 1.29
C GLU A 79 3.37 1.94 -0.19
N GLY A 80 2.72 3.06 -0.44
CA GLY A 80 2.71 3.73 -1.75
C GLY A 80 4.07 4.26 -2.20
N CYS A 81 5.06 4.31 -1.31
CA CYS A 81 6.44 4.70 -1.62
C CYS A 81 7.30 3.56 -2.18
N ASN A 82 6.80 2.33 -2.23
CA ASN A 82 7.47 1.25 -2.96
C ASN A 82 7.59 1.58 -4.46
N PRO A 83 8.56 1.01 -5.20
CA PRO A 83 8.91 1.39 -6.57
C PRO A 83 7.76 1.43 -7.57
N THR A 84 6.82 0.48 -7.51
CA THR A 84 5.65 0.48 -8.40
C THR A 84 4.43 1.17 -7.79
N GLY A 85 4.59 1.82 -6.65
CA GLY A 85 3.55 2.59 -5.97
C GLY A 85 2.65 1.77 -5.06
N SER A 86 3.04 0.58 -4.59
CA SER A 86 2.25 -0.19 -3.64
C SER A 86 3.04 -1.27 -2.88
N PHE A 87 2.47 -1.76 -1.77
CA PHE A 87 3.00 -2.86 -0.96
C PHE A 87 3.23 -4.17 -1.73
N LYS A 88 2.69 -4.29 -2.95
CA LYS A 88 2.83 -5.53 -3.75
C LYS A 88 4.28 -5.85 -4.06
N ASP A 89 5.14 -4.85 -4.12
CA ASP A 89 6.55 -4.98 -4.43
C ASP A 89 7.29 -5.86 -3.43
N ARG A 90 6.98 -5.72 -2.14
CA ARG A 90 7.58 -6.55 -1.08
C ARG A 90 7.41 -8.05 -1.33
N GLY A 91 6.19 -8.45 -1.66
CA GLY A 91 5.90 -9.85 -1.97
C GLY A 91 6.42 -10.28 -3.33
N MET A 92 6.43 -9.36 -4.29
CA MET A 92 6.82 -9.69 -5.66
C MET A 92 8.31 -9.98 -5.77
N VAL A 93 9.17 -9.21 -5.12
CA VAL A 93 10.62 -9.45 -5.17
C VAL A 93 10.96 -10.84 -4.65
N VAL A 94 10.34 -11.31 -3.56
CA VAL A 94 10.57 -12.66 -3.03
C VAL A 94 10.03 -13.73 -3.98
N ALA A 95 8.83 -13.55 -4.52
CA ALA A 95 8.25 -14.51 -5.47
C ALA A 95 9.10 -14.65 -6.74
N VAL A 96 9.60 -13.53 -7.28
CA VAL A 96 10.48 -13.53 -8.46
C VAL A 96 11.84 -14.12 -8.15
N ALA A 97 12.45 -13.81 -7.01
CA ALA A 97 13.73 -14.40 -6.59
C ALA A 97 13.62 -15.93 -6.48
N LYS A 98 12.53 -16.43 -5.91
CA LYS A 98 12.27 -17.88 -5.80
C LYS A 98 11.95 -18.54 -7.15
N ALA A 99 11.35 -17.81 -8.09
CA ALA A 99 11.17 -18.29 -9.46
C ALA A 99 12.52 -18.41 -10.20
N LEU A 100 13.38 -17.41 -10.08
CA LEU A 100 14.72 -17.43 -10.66
C LEU A 100 15.60 -18.55 -10.08
N GLU A 101 15.56 -18.78 -8.77
CA GLU A 101 16.26 -19.88 -8.10
C GLU A 101 15.92 -21.24 -8.72
N ARG A 102 14.66 -21.42 -9.16
CA ARG A 102 14.20 -22.62 -9.85
C ARG A 102 14.49 -22.63 -11.36
N GLY A 103 15.20 -21.64 -11.87
CA GLY A 103 15.54 -21.51 -13.28
C GLY A 103 14.37 -21.10 -14.19
N VAL A 104 13.25 -20.63 -13.63
CA VAL A 104 12.07 -20.19 -14.40
C VAL A 104 12.42 -18.96 -15.23
N LYS A 105 11.96 -18.94 -16.50
CA LYS A 105 12.18 -17.84 -17.46
C LYS A 105 10.95 -17.00 -17.73
N SER A 106 9.79 -17.39 -17.17
CA SER A 106 8.52 -16.72 -17.41
C SER A 106 7.67 -16.70 -16.16
N ILE A 107 6.97 -15.59 -15.94
CA ILE A 107 6.00 -15.43 -14.86
C ILE A 107 4.64 -15.06 -15.42
N ALA A 108 3.56 -15.47 -14.74
CA ALA A 108 2.20 -15.12 -15.08
C ALA A 108 1.45 -14.55 -13.89
N CYS A 109 0.54 -13.62 -14.16
CA CYS A 109 -0.31 -13.00 -13.15
C CYS A 109 -1.68 -12.68 -13.72
N ALA A 110 -2.75 -13.08 -13.03
CA ALA A 110 -4.11 -12.62 -13.30
C ALA A 110 -4.38 -11.38 -12.42
N SER A 111 -4.25 -10.19 -12.99
CA SER A 111 -4.49 -8.92 -12.30
C SER A 111 -4.51 -7.75 -13.27
N THR A 112 -5.32 -6.73 -12.97
CA THR A 112 -5.37 -5.46 -13.71
C THR A 112 -4.81 -4.27 -12.90
N GLY A 113 -4.43 -4.48 -11.62
CA GLY A 113 -4.06 -3.42 -10.69
C GLY A 113 -2.62 -3.53 -10.18
N ASN A 114 -2.45 -3.22 -8.87
CA ASN A 114 -1.12 -3.14 -8.24
C ASN A 114 -0.26 -4.40 -8.40
N THR A 115 -0.87 -5.60 -8.44
CA THR A 115 -0.11 -6.85 -8.62
C THR A 115 0.47 -6.96 -10.03
N SER A 116 -0.27 -6.55 -11.07
CA SER A 116 0.22 -6.58 -12.45
C SER A 116 1.36 -5.60 -12.67
N ALA A 117 1.26 -4.38 -12.13
CA ALA A 117 2.33 -3.39 -12.19
C ALA A 117 3.63 -3.92 -11.55
N SER A 118 3.51 -4.49 -10.35
CA SER A 118 4.64 -5.08 -9.63
C SER A 118 5.24 -6.27 -10.39
N ALA A 119 4.42 -7.22 -10.88
CA ALA A 119 4.89 -8.37 -11.65
C ALA A 119 5.65 -7.93 -12.92
N ALA A 120 5.12 -6.94 -13.64
CA ALA A 120 5.75 -6.42 -14.84
C ALA A 120 7.11 -5.75 -14.55
N ALA A 121 7.20 -4.94 -13.49
CA ALA A 121 8.44 -4.25 -13.10
C ALA A 121 9.55 -5.24 -12.73
N TYR A 122 9.26 -6.17 -11.83
CA TYR A 122 10.25 -7.16 -11.39
C TYR A 122 10.60 -8.16 -12.48
N GLY A 123 9.61 -8.53 -13.33
CA GLY A 123 9.86 -9.34 -14.51
C GLY A 123 10.80 -8.66 -15.50
N ALA A 124 10.56 -7.39 -15.81
CA ALA A 124 11.42 -6.59 -16.69
C ALA A 124 12.84 -6.47 -16.14
N TYR A 125 12.97 -6.11 -14.85
CA TYR A 125 14.28 -5.97 -14.20
C TYR A 125 15.09 -7.28 -14.23
N CYS A 126 14.42 -8.41 -14.04
CA CYS A 126 15.06 -9.73 -14.00
C CYS A 126 15.16 -10.43 -15.37
N GLY A 127 14.76 -9.79 -16.45
CA GLY A 127 14.76 -10.40 -17.79
C GLY A 127 13.78 -11.57 -17.97
N LEU A 128 12.71 -11.62 -17.16
CA LEU A 128 11.68 -12.66 -17.24
C LEU A 128 10.57 -12.23 -18.20
N LYS A 129 10.07 -13.18 -18.98
CA LYS A 129 8.88 -12.98 -19.79
C LYS A 129 7.64 -12.88 -18.88
N THR A 130 7.02 -11.72 -18.82
CA THR A 130 5.86 -11.48 -17.97
C THR A 130 4.58 -11.49 -18.76
N THR A 131 3.62 -12.36 -18.42
CA THR A 131 2.30 -12.44 -19.03
C THR A 131 1.23 -12.07 -18.01
N LEU A 132 0.42 -11.08 -18.35
CA LEU A 132 -0.75 -10.67 -17.57
C LEU A 132 -2.01 -11.19 -18.25
N ILE A 133 -2.82 -11.97 -17.53
CA ILE A 133 -4.09 -12.50 -18.02
C ILE A 133 -5.20 -11.68 -17.39
N VAL A 134 -6.00 -11.02 -18.21
CA VAL A 134 -7.00 -10.04 -17.74
C VAL A 134 -8.33 -10.26 -18.45
N PRO A 135 -9.48 -10.02 -17.79
CA PRO A 135 -10.77 -10.11 -18.45
C PRO A 135 -10.92 -9.00 -19.50
N LYS A 136 -11.55 -9.34 -20.63
CA LYS A 136 -11.87 -8.38 -21.69
C LYS A 136 -13.00 -7.44 -21.27
N GLY A 137 -12.90 -6.17 -21.57
CA GLY A 137 -13.99 -5.19 -21.51
C GLY A 137 -13.99 -4.24 -20.32
N ASN A 138 -13.46 -4.59 -19.15
CA ASN A 138 -13.54 -3.75 -17.92
C ASN A 138 -12.17 -3.29 -17.39
N VAL A 139 -11.18 -3.17 -18.26
CA VAL A 139 -9.84 -2.74 -17.84
C VAL A 139 -9.59 -1.33 -18.35
N ALA A 140 -9.65 -0.36 -17.46
CA ALA A 140 -9.20 1.00 -17.77
C ALA A 140 -7.73 0.96 -18.20
N ARG A 141 -7.42 1.52 -19.38
CA ARG A 141 -6.05 1.55 -19.93
C ARG A 141 -5.05 2.15 -18.95
N GLY A 142 -5.46 3.11 -18.13
CA GLY A 142 -4.64 3.72 -17.09
C GLY A 142 -4.16 2.71 -16.03
N LYS A 143 -4.99 1.74 -15.66
CA LYS A 143 -4.62 0.70 -14.66
C LYS A 143 -3.55 -0.27 -15.17
N LEU A 144 -3.40 -0.42 -16.50
CA LEU A 144 -2.36 -1.23 -17.12
C LEU A 144 -1.16 -0.42 -17.61
N ALA A 145 -1.21 0.92 -17.51
CA ALA A 145 -0.18 1.79 -18.06
C ALA A 145 1.24 1.42 -17.61
N GLN A 146 1.42 1.17 -16.32
CA GLN A 146 2.73 0.73 -15.79
C GLN A 146 3.15 -0.62 -16.38
N ALA A 147 2.24 -1.59 -16.44
CA ALA A 147 2.55 -2.92 -16.97
C ALA A 147 2.92 -2.88 -18.47
N VAL A 148 2.24 -2.04 -19.25
CA VAL A 148 2.57 -1.78 -20.66
C VAL A 148 3.95 -1.14 -20.77
N ALA A 149 4.23 -0.11 -19.96
CA ALA A 149 5.51 0.59 -19.99
C ALA A 149 6.69 -0.35 -19.63
N TYR A 150 6.47 -1.32 -18.74
CA TYR A 150 7.46 -2.35 -18.39
C TYR A 150 7.54 -3.50 -19.42
N GLY A 151 6.79 -3.44 -20.52
CA GLY A 151 6.86 -4.41 -21.60
C GLY A 151 6.20 -5.77 -21.30
N ALA A 152 5.26 -5.84 -20.35
CA ALA A 152 4.53 -7.08 -20.09
C ALA A 152 3.60 -7.44 -21.27
N HIS A 153 3.50 -8.74 -21.56
CA HIS A 153 2.51 -9.25 -22.50
C HIS A 153 1.13 -9.32 -21.84
N ILE A 154 0.13 -8.67 -22.43
CA ILE A 154 -1.24 -8.63 -21.91
C ILE A 154 -2.12 -9.54 -22.75
N ALA A 155 -2.59 -10.63 -22.15
CA ALA A 155 -3.54 -11.57 -22.76
C ALA A 155 -4.95 -11.25 -22.21
N MET A 156 -5.82 -10.71 -23.07
CA MET A 156 -7.21 -10.47 -22.73
C MET A 156 -8.05 -11.73 -23.01
N VAL A 157 -8.82 -12.18 -22.01
CA VAL A 157 -9.68 -13.36 -22.10
C VAL A 157 -11.14 -12.99 -21.92
N ASP A 158 -12.02 -13.70 -22.61
CA ASP A 158 -13.47 -13.55 -22.42
C ASP A 158 -13.87 -14.24 -21.12
N GLY A 159 -14.49 -13.49 -20.20
CA GLY A 159 -14.95 -14.02 -18.90
C GLY A 159 -14.66 -13.10 -17.72
N SER A 160 -14.87 -13.65 -16.53
CA SER A 160 -14.65 -12.96 -15.25
C SER A 160 -13.18 -12.96 -14.83
N PHE A 161 -12.88 -12.21 -13.77
CA PHE A 161 -11.57 -12.25 -13.12
C PHE A 161 -11.21 -13.67 -12.61
N ASP A 162 -12.19 -14.40 -12.07
CA ASP A 162 -11.98 -15.75 -11.57
C ASP A 162 -11.60 -16.69 -12.71
N LYS A 163 -12.22 -16.53 -13.90
CA LYS A 163 -11.86 -17.30 -15.09
C LYS A 163 -10.44 -16.96 -15.57
N ALA A 164 -10.05 -15.69 -15.56
CA ALA A 164 -8.68 -15.29 -15.87
C ALA A 164 -7.66 -15.92 -14.91
N LEU A 165 -7.98 -15.99 -13.63
CA LEU A 165 -7.12 -16.61 -12.61
C LEU A 165 -7.06 -18.13 -12.78
N GLU A 166 -8.16 -18.78 -13.12
CA GLU A 166 -8.20 -20.21 -13.44
C GLU A 166 -7.28 -20.52 -14.63
N ILE A 167 -7.40 -19.77 -15.72
CA ILE A 167 -6.54 -19.92 -16.90
C ILE A 167 -5.06 -19.70 -16.55
N ALA A 168 -4.76 -18.69 -15.71
CA ALA A 168 -3.40 -18.46 -15.27
C ALA A 168 -2.83 -19.64 -14.48
N ARG A 169 -3.63 -20.28 -13.62
CA ARG A 169 -3.25 -21.48 -12.86
C ARG A 169 -3.00 -22.66 -13.78
N GLU A 170 -3.92 -22.92 -14.71
CA GLU A 170 -3.76 -24.03 -15.67
C GLU A 170 -2.53 -23.85 -16.56
N LEU A 171 -2.26 -22.60 -17.00
CA LEU A 171 -1.08 -22.27 -17.80
C LEU A 171 0.20 -22.62 -17.02
N CYS A 172 0.28 -22.24 -15.74
CA CYS A 172 1.43 -22.50 -14.89
C CYS A 172 1.58 -23.99 -14.52
N LEU A 173 0.49 -24.77 -14.51
CA LEU A 173 0.55 -26.23 -14.31
C LEU A 173 1.07 -26.97 -15.55
N LYS A 174 0.80 -26.45 -16.75
CA LYS A 174 1.16 -27.10 -18.03
C LYS A 174 2.55 -26.67 -18.56
N HIS A 175 3.04 -25.54 -18.12
CA HIS A 175 4.26 -24.92 -18.65
C HIS A 175 5.19 -24.46 -17.52
N PRO A 176 6.50 -24.29 -17.77
CA PRO A 176 7.46 -23.81 -16.78
C PRO A 176 7.33 -22.28 -16.58
N ILE A 177 6.15 -21.86 -16.10
CA ILE A 177 5.76 -20.48 -15.82
C ILE A 177 5.39 -20.39 -14.35
N GLU A 178 5.93 -19.42 -13.62
CA GLU A 178 5.59 -19.21 -12.23
C GLU A 178 4.37 -18.30 -12.08
N LEU A 179 3.38 -18.75 -11.31
CA LEU A 179 2.24 -17.93 -10.91
C LEU A 179 2.63 -17.01 -9.76
N VAL A 180 2.55 -15.68 -9.99
CA VAL A 180 2.93 -14.68 -8.98
C VAL A 180 1.72 -13.93 -8.37
N ASN A 181 0.53 -14.49 -8.44
CA ASN A 181 -0.68 -14.01 -7.76
C ASN A 181 -0.56 -14.11 -6.23
N SER A 182 -1.54 -13.54 -5.50
CA SER A 182 -1.58 -13.53 -4.03
C SER A 182 -1.60 -14.92 -3.37
N VAL A 183 -1.93 -15.95 -4.14
CA VAL A 183 -1.88 -17.36 -3.71
C VAL A 183 -0.44 -17.91 -3.60
N ASN A 184 0.55 -17.25 -4.20
CA ASN A 184 1.94 -17.65 -4.07
C ASN A 184 2.44 -17.39 -2.64
N PRO A 185 2.92 -18.42 -1.90
CA PRO A 185 3.29 -18.28 -0.49
C PRO A 185 4.43 -17.29 -0.26
N ASN A 186 5.35 -17.15 -1.21
CA ASN A 186 6.47 -16.22 -1.13
C ASN A 186 6.01 -14.75 -1.06
N ARG A 187 4.78 -14.45 -1.52
CA ARG A 187 4.21 -13.11 -1.41
C ARG A 187 4.00 -12.69 0.04
N ILE A 188 3.48 -13.58 0.88
CA ILE A 188 3.30 -13.33 2.32
C ILE A 188 4.65 -13.11 3.01
N GLU A 189 5.66 -13.90 2.64
CA GLU A 189 7.01 -13.78 3.21
C GLU A 189 7.63 -12.40 2.96
N GLY A 190 7.49 -11.87 1.74
CA GLY A 190 7.97 -10.52 1.45
C GLY A 190 7.15 -9.44 2.14
N GLN A 191 5.82 -9.55 2.15
CA GLN A 191 4.94 -8.53 2.73
C GLN A 191 5.07 -8.42 4.26
N LYS A 192 5.40 -9.51 4.96
CA LYS A 192 5.59 -9.49 6.43
C LYS A 192 6.70 -8.52 6.88
N THR A 193 7.65 -8.20 6.00
CA THR A 193 8.77 -7.30 6.32
C THR A 193 8.32 -5.88 6.66
N ALA A 194 7.13 -5.46 6.23
CA ALA A 194 6.58 -4.17 6.62
C ALA A 194 6.29 -4.09 8.13
N ALA A 195 5.92 -5.21 8.77
CA ALA A 195 5.76 -5.26 10.22
C ALA A 195 7.12 -5.17 10.94
N PHE A 196 8.19 -5.77 10.38
CA PHE A 196 9.53 -5.62 10.92
C PHE A 196 9.97 -4.16 10.93
N GLU A 197 9.78 -3.46 9.82
CA GLU A 197 10.10 -2.02 9.71
C GLU A 197 9.32 -1.18 10.73
N ILE A 198 8.04 -1.47 10.96
CA ILE A 198 7.25 -0.75 11.97
C ILE A 198 7.83 -0.97 13.37
N VAL A 199 8.22 -2.20 13.70
CA VAL A 199 8.85 -2.51 15.00
C VAL A 199 10.20 -1.80 15.13
N GLU A 200 11.02 -1.81 14.09
CA GLU A 200 12.31 -1.12 14.06
C GLU A 200 12.15 0.41 14.23
N ASP A 201 11.17 1.02 13.53
CA ASP A 201 10.92 2.46 13.55
C ASP A 201 10.35 2.93 14.91
N LEU A 202 9.47 2.14 15.54
CA LEU A 202 8.81 2.50 16.80
C LEU A 202 9.53 2.00 18.06
N GLY A 203 10.50 1.09 17.90
CA GLY A 203 11.17 0.39 18.99
C GLY A 203 10.32 -0.67 19.68
N ASP A 204 9.08 -0.89 19.26
CA ASP A 204 8.14 -1.93 19.70
C ASP A 204 6.98 -2.04 18.70
N ALA A 205 6.11 -3.03 18.83
CA ALA A 205 4.87 -3.08 18.06
C ALA A 205 3.89 -1.95 18.50
N PRO A 206 3.04 -1.42 17.60
CA PRO A 206 1.98 -0.50 18.00
C PRO A 206 0.92 -1.20 18.86
N ASP A 207 0.05 -0.42 19.53
CA ASP A 207 -1.10 -1.02 20.25
C ASP A 207 -2.17 -1.49 19.27
N HIS A 208 -2.40 -0.71 18.20
CA HIS A 208 -3.37 -1.03 17.17
C HIS A 208 -2.77 -0.86 15.78
N LEU A 209 -3.05 -1.82 14.90
CA LEU A 209 -2.77 -1.71 13.48
C LEU A 209 -4.08 -1.68 12.71
N PHE A 210 -4.30 -0.63 11.91
CA PHE A 210 -5.42 -0.51 10.98
C PHE A 210 -4.97 -0.80 9.56
N ILE A 211 -5.67 -1.69 8.85
CA ILE A 211 -5.23 -2.17 7.54
C ILE A 211 -6.41 -2.46 6.61
N PRO A 212 -6.35 -2.06 5.32
CA PRO A 212 -7.36 -2.43 4.34
C PRO A 212 -7.37 -3.93 4.06
N VAL A 213 -8.54 -4.50 3.85
CA VAL A 213 -8.72 -5.94 3.58
C VAL A 213 -9.47 -6.17 2.28
N GLY A 214 -8.75 -6.61 1.23
CA GLY A 214 -9.31 -7.13 -0.02
C GLY A 214 -9.11 -8.64 -0.09
N ASN A 215 -8.06 -9.13 -0.81
CA ASN A 215 -7.68 -10.55 -0.85
C ASN A 215 -7.16 -11.11 0.48
N ALA A 216 -7.12 -10.29 1.51
CA ALA A 216 -6.76 -10.59 2.89
C ALA A 216 -5.30 -11.07 3.12
N GLY A 217 -4.48 -11.18 2.07
CA GLY A 217 -3.08 -11.59 2.21
C GLY A 217 -2.22 -10.62 3.01
N ASN A 218 -2.50 -9.31 2.91
CA ASN A 218 -1.69 -8.29 3.57
C ASN A 218 -1.85 -8.31 5.09
N ILE A 219 -3.07 -8.38 5.62
CA ILE A 219 -3.31 -8.49 7.07
C ILE A 219 -2.66 -9.75 7.65
N VAL A 220 -2.72 -10.89 6.91
CA VAL A 220 -2.03 -12.12 7.30
C VAL A 220 -0.52 -11.93 7.33
N ALA A 221 0.05 -11.22 6.36
CA ALA A 221 1.49 -10.96 6.31
C ALA A 221 1.95 -10.08 7.48
N TYR A 222 1.22 -8.99 7.77
CA TYR A 222 1.53 -8.14 8.92
C TYR A 222 1.44 -8.91 10.23
N TRP A 223 0.37 -9.70 10.43
CA TRP A 223 0.27 -10.55 11.63
C TRP A 223 1.45 -11.50 11.77
N LYS A 224 1.78 -12.21 10.69
CA LYS A 224 2.95 -13.09 10.65
C LYS A 224 4.23 -12.36 11.02
N GLY A 225 4.45 -11.15 10.49
CA GLY A 225 5.62 -10.34 10.78
C GLY A 225 5.71 -9.95 12.26
N PHE A 226 4.62 -9.46 12.86
CA PHE A 226 4.60 -9.12 14.30
C PHE A 226 4.82 -10.35 15.19
N VAL A 227 4.19 -11.49 14.87
CA VAL A 227 4.41 -12.75 15.62
C VAL A 227 5.87 -13.21 15.52
N GLU A 228 6.49 -13.10 14.35
CA GLU A 228 7.91 -13.42 14.19
C GLU A 228 8.81 -12.44 14.95
N SER A 229 8.54 -11.12 14.90
CA SER A 229 9.27 -10.13 15.69
C SER A 229 9.15 -10.40 17.21
N ARG A 230 7.95 -10.75 17.68
CA ARG A 230 7.74 -11.09 19.09
C ARG A 230 8.52 -12.33 19.52
N ARG A 231 8.59 -13.36 18.64
CA ARG A 231 9.35 -14.59 18.91
C ARG A 231 10.86 -14.35 18.96
N ARG A 232 11.35 -13.37 18.22
CA ARG A 232 12.76 -12.95 18.21
C ARG A 232 13.11 -11.95 19.30
N GLU A 233 12.11 -11.56 20.09
CA GLU A 233 12.26 -10.53 21.14
C GLU A 233 12.58 -9.12 20.61
N ASP A 234 12.28 -8.85 19.31
CA ASP A 234 12.41 -7.52 18.71
C ASP A 234 11.33 -6.55 19.24
N CYS A 235 10.21 -7.08 19.73
CA CYS A 235 9.14 -6.30 20.36
C CYS A 235 8.57 -7.01 21.60
N ASN A 236 7.98 -6.22 22.51
CA ASN A 236 7.45 -6.74 23.79
C ASN A 236 5.98 -7.12 23.75
N LYS A 237 5.25 -6.67 22.73
CA LYS A 237 3.80 -6.89 22.58
C LYS A 237 3.42 -7.22 21.14
N LEU A 238 2.18 -7.62 20.95
CA LEU A 238 1.56 -7.79 19.64
C LEU A 238 0.45 -6.74 19.45
N PRO A 239 0.23 -6.21 18.24
CA PRO A 239 -0.83 -5.25 18.01
C PRO A 239 -2.20 -5.93 17.95
N ILE A 240 -3.25 -5.19 18.32
CA ILE A 240 -4.62 -5.53 17.95
C ILE A 240 -4.83 -5.18 16.48
N LEU A 241 -5.20 -6.16 15.65
CA LEU A 241 -5.44 -5.95 14.22
C LEU A 241 -6.85 -5.44 13.96
N ASN A 242 -6.96 -4.34 13.25
CA ASN A 242 -8.22 -3.75 12.83
C ASN A 242 -8.26 -3.74 11.29
N GLY A 243 -8.78 -4.81 10.71
CA GLY A 243 -8.96 -4.94 9.26
C GLY A 243 -10.24 -4.26 8.79
N TYR A 244 -10.21 -3.59 7.63
CA TYR A 244 -11.42 -2.97 7.08
C TYR A 244 -11.62 -3.31 5.61
N GLN A 245 -12.83 -3.79 5.30
CA GLN A 245 -13.33 -4.03 3.95
C GLN A 245 -14.20 -2.85 3.52
N ALA A 246 -14.34 -2.60 2.22
CA ALA A 246 -15.39 -1.71 1.73
C ALA A 246 -16.75 -2.42 1.86
N GLU A 247 -17.80 -1.71 2.28
CA GLU A 247 -19.11 -2.31 2.59
C GLU A 247 -19.70 -3.08 1.41
N GLY A 248 -19.62 -2.55 0.18
CA GLY A 248 -20.06 -3.25 -1.03
C GLY A 248 -19.17 -4.42 -1.47
N ALA A 249 -18.05 -4.69 -0.76
CA ALA A 249 -17.10 -5.77 -0.99
C ALA A 249 -16.60 -6.35 0.35
N ALA A 250 -17.52 -6.72 1.26
CA ALA A 250 -17.22 -7.12 2.63
C ALA A 250 -17.58 -8.60 2.95
N PRO A 251 -17.06 -9.58 2.17
CA PRO A 251 -17.43 -10.98 2.33
C PRO A 251 -17.05 -11.56 3.71
N ILE A 252 -15.92 -11.13 4.31
CA ILE A 252 -15.51 -11.62 5.64
C ILE A 252 -16.47 -11.13 6.72
N VAL A 253 -16.96 -9.88 6.61
CA VAL A 253 -17.92 -9.29 7.54
C VAL A 253 -19.29 -9.98 7.41
N THR A 254 -19.74 -10.23 6.18
CA THR A 254 -21.04 -10.87 5.92
C THR A 254 -21.03 -12.39 6.10
N GLY A 255 -19.84 -13.00 6.20
CA GLY A 255 -19.67 -14.45 6.34
C GLY A 255 -19.92 -15.26 5.06
N LYS A 256 -20.09 -14.60 3.91
CA LYS A 256 -20.36 -15.25 2.61
C LYS A 256 -19.69 -14.46 1.46
N PRO A 257 -19.33 -15.12 0.34
CA PRO A 257 -18.87 -14.43 -0.86
C PRO A 257 -19.86 -13.41 -1.38
N VAL A 258 -19.36 -12.36 -2.00
CA VAL A 258 -20.11 -11.32 -2.70
C VAL A 258 -19.88 -11.50 -4.19
N ASP A 259 -20.93 -11.87 -4.94
CA ASP A 259 -20.80 -12.19 -6.37
C ASP A 259 -20.49 -10.97 -7.23
N PHE A 260 -21.05 -9.80 -6.87
CA PHE A 260 -20.86 -8.54 -7.58
C PHE A 260 -20.36 -7.46 -6.60
N PRO A 261 -19.07 -7.51 -6.25
CA PRO A 261 -18.53 -6.51 -5.31
C PRO A 261 -18.42 -5.15 -5.99
N GLU A 262 -18.97 -4.10 -5.33
CA GLU A 262 -18.97 -2.73 -5.80
C GLU A 262 -18.37 -1.81 -4.75
N THR A 263 -17.40 -0.97 -5.13
CA THR A 263 -16.80 0.07 -4.29
C THR A 263 -15.88 0.96 -5.12
N VAL A 264 -15.73 2.21 -4.72
CA VAL A 264 -14.71 3.16 -5.23
C VAL A 264 -13.28 2.69 -4.91
N ALA A 265 -13.11 1.90 -3.85
CA ALA A 265 -11.82 1.37 -3.41
C ALA A 265 -11.39 0.14 -4.24
N SER A 266 -11.07 0.36 -5.51
CA SER A 266 -10.86 -0.69 -6.53
C SER A 266 -9.87 -1.78 -6.12
N ALA A 267 -8.82 -1.45 -5.35
CA ALA A 267 -7.78 -2.41 -4.93
C ALA A 267 -8.24 -3.39 -3.84
N ILE A 268 -9.38 -3.10 -3.16
CA ILE A 268 -10.04 -4.02 -2.20
C ILE A 268 -11.42 -4.48 -2.67
N ARG A 269 -11.80 -4.24 -3.92
CA ARG A 269 -13.03 -4.72 -4.53
C ARG A 269 -12.95 -6.22 -4.82
N ILE A 270 -13.03 -7.02 -3.76
CA ILE A 270 -12.84 -8.48 -3.79
C ILE A 270 -14.04 -9.17 -3.14
N GLY A 271 -14.75 -9.98 -3.92
CA GLY A 271 -15.94 -10.71 -3.45
C GLY A 271 -15.61 -12.03 -2.76
N ASN A 272 -14.45 -12.65 -3.03
CA ASN A 272 -14.05 -13.94 -2.43
C ASN A 272 -12.53 -13.93 -2.13
N PRO A 273 -12.12 -13.49 -0.93
CA PRO A 273 -10.71 -13.38 -0.56
C PRO A 273 -9.96 -14.71 -0.54
N ALA A 274 -8.83 -14.79 -1.25
CA ALA A 274 -8.00 -15.98 -1.29
C ALA A 274 -7.39 -16.38 0.08
N SER A 275 -7.21 -15.43 0.99
CA SER A 275 -6.65 -15.66 2.32
C SER A 275 -7.66 -15.55 3.46
N TRP A 276 -8.95 -15.80 3.16
CA TRP A 276 -10.07 -15.63 4.11
C TRP A 276 -9.81 -16.27 5.47
N ALA A 277 -9.67 -17.60 5.50
CA ALA A 277 -9.50 -18.35 6.75
C ALA A 277 -8.28 -17.87 7.57
N LYS A 278 -7.18 -17.58 6.89
CA LYS A 278 -5.95 -17.06 7.54
C LYS A 278 -6.15 -15.65 8.13
N ALA A 279 -6.94 -14.80 7.47
CA ALA A 279 -7.24 -13.47 7.98
C ALA A 279 -8.18 -13.52 9.19
N VAL A 280 -9.14 -14.43 9.20
CA VAL A 280 -10.01 -14.69 10.37
C VAL A 280 -9.17 -15.19 11.54
N SER A 281 -8.24 -16.14 11.33
CA SER A 281 -7.30 -16.60 12.36
C SER A 281 -6.45 -15.45 12.90
N ALA A 282 -5.84 -14.62 12.03
CA ALA A 282 -5.04 -13.48 12.46
C ALA A 282 -5.85 -12.45 13.27
N ARG A 283 -7.10 -12.16 12.86
CA ARG A 283 -8.02 -11.33 13.62
C ARG A 283 -8.26 -11.90 15.03
N ASP A 284 -8.62 -13.18 15.12
CA ASP A 284 -8.99 -13.83 16.38
C ASP A 284 -7.77 -13.94 17.31
N GLU A 285 -6.61 -14.33 16.79
CA GLU A 285 -5.36 -14.43 17.53
C GLU A 285 -4.88 -13.07 18.08
N SER A 286 -5.15 -11.98 17.34
CA SER A 286 -4.79 -10.61 17.77
C SER A 286 -5.80 -9.98 18.72
N GLY A 287 -6.96 -10.62 18.95
CA GLY A 287 -8.08 -10.02 19.67
C GLY A 287 -8.72 -8.83 18.92
N GLY A 288 -8.51 -8.77 17.61
CA GLY A 288 -8.92 -7.66 16.77
C GLY A 288 -10.26 -7.86 16.06
N ILE A 289 -10.49 -7.04 15.03
CA ILE A 289 -11.73 -7.09 14.23
C ILE A 289 -11.42 -7.07 12.73
N ILE A 290 -12.37 -7.58 11.93
CA ILE A 290 -12.50 -7.23 10.52
C ILE A 290 -13.90 -6.65 10.34
N GLY A 291 -13.96 -5.33 10.11
CA GLY A 291 -15.17 -4.55 9.91
C GLY A 291 -15.32 -4.05 8.48
N SER A 292 -16.36 -3.24 8.25
CA SER A 292 -16.58 -2.55 6.97
C SER A 292 -16.72 -1.04 7.14
N VAL A 293 -16.36 -0.33 6.08
CA VAL A 293 -16.56 1.11 5.90
C VAL A 293 -17.28 1.36 4.58
N THR A 294 -18.14 2.38 4.55
CA THR A 294 -18.84 2.79 3.33
C THR A 294 -17.89 3.52 2.39
N ASP A 295 -18.28 3.66 1.12
CA ASP A 295 -17.52 4.44 0.15
C ASP A 295 -17.44 5.92 0.56
N ASP A 296 -18.48 6.47 1.18
CA ASP A 296 -18.46 7.83 1.73
C ASP A 296 -17.46 7.98 2.88
N GLU A 297 -17.39 7.00 3.79
CA GLU A 297 -16.40 6.97 4.88
C GLU A 297 -14.96 6.88 4.30
N ILE A 298 -14.75 6.08 3.26
CA ILE A 298 -13.46 5.95 2.56
C ILE A 298 -13.08 7.28 1.90
N LEU A 299 -13.98 7.90 1.14
CA LEU A 299 -13.72 9.17 0.46
C LEU A 299 -13.51 10.32 1.43
N ALA A 300 -14.23 10.34 2.56
CA ALA A 300 -14.00 11.33 3.62
C ALA A 300 -12.58 11.19 4.22
N ALA A 301 -12.15 9.97 4.52
CA ALA A 301 -10.80 9.69 5.02
C ALA A 301 -9.71 9.99 3.97
N TYR A 302 -9.98 9.68 2.70
CA TYR A 302 -9.10 10.01 1.58
C TYR A 302 -8.83 11.52 1.47
N ARG A 303 -9.92 12.33 1.49
CA ARG A 303 -9.81 13.79 1.46
C ARG A 303 -9.09 14.34 2.71
N LEU A 304 -9.38 13.77 3.88
CA LEU A 304 -8.77 14.16 5.14
C LEU A 304 -7.24 13.93 5.10
N LEU A 305 -6.79 12.75 4.65
CA LEU A 305 -5.38 12.42 4.47
C LEU A 305 -4.69 13.42 3.53
N ALA A 306 -5.30 13.71 2.38
CA ALA A 306 -4.73 14.63 1.42
C ALA A 306 -4.68 16.08 1.94
N SER A 307 -5.79 16.58 2.50
CA SER A 307 -5.93 18.01 2.87
C SER A 307 -5.31 18.35 4.23
N LYS A 308 -5.19 17.40 5.15
CA LYS A 308 -4.69 17.65 6.50
C LYS A 308 -3.29 17.07 6.76
N GLU A 309 -2.97 15.95 6.14
CA GLU A 309 -1.67 15.27 6.34
C GLU A 309 -0.73 15.39 5.12
N GLY A 310 -1.22 15.93 4.00
CA GLY A 310 -0.45 16.01 2.76
C GLY A 310 -0.14 14.64 2.15
N VAL A 311 -0.93 13.61 2.50
CA VAL A 311 -0.70 12.24 2.07
C VAL A 311 -1.67 11.85 0.96
N PHE A 312 -1.15 11.65 -0.25
CA PHE A 312 -1.90 11.23 -1.42
C PHE A 312 -1.80 9.71 -1.61
N CYS A 313 -2.85 8.99 -1.23
CA CYS A 313 -2.93 7.53 -1.33
C CYS A 313 -4.10 7.08 -2.20
N GLU A 314 -4.13 5.81 -2.65
CA GLU A 314 -5.30 5.25 -3.34
C GLU A 314 -6.50 5.13 -2.38
N PRO A 315 -7.78 5.20 -2.85
CA PRO A 315 -8.95 5.10 -1.99
C PRO A 315 -8.96 3.86 -1.09
N ALA A 316 -8.50 2.73 -1.61
CA ALA A 316 -8.38 1.49 -0.83
C ALA A 316 -7.50 1.66 0.42
N SER A 317 -6.47 2.48 0.37
CA SER A 317 -5.59 2.78 1.50
C SER A 317 -6.32 3.54 2.60
N ALA A 318 -7.19 4.48 2.22
CA ALA A 318 -7.96 5.30 3.15
C ALA A 318 -8.95 4.49 4.00
N ALA A 319 -9.30 3.26 3.59
CA ALA A 319 -10.17 2.39 4.38
C ALA A 319 -9.59 2.08 5.77
N SER A 320 -8.27 2.06 5.96
CA SER A 320 -7.63 1.92 7.28
C SER A 320 -7.95 3.09 8.20
N VAL A 321 -7.82 4.32 7.70
CA VAL A 321 -8.11 5.55 8.44
C VAL A 321 -9.62 5.72 8.65
N ALA A 322 -10.44 5.41 7.63
CA ALA A 322 -11.90 5.39 7.77
C ALA A 322 -12.35 4.47 8.91
N GLY A 323 -11.75 3.28 9.01
CA GLY A 323 -11.99 2.33 10.08
C GLY A 323 -11.60 2.87 11.46
N LEU A 324 -10.46 3.52 11.58
CA LEU A 324 -10.01 4.18 12.81
C LEU A 324 -11.00 5.28 13.25
N LEU A 325 -11.36 6.18 12.31
CA LEU A 325 -12.34 7.24 12.58
C LEU A 325 -13.71 6.70 12.97
N LYS A 326 -14.13 5.59 12.35
CA LYS A 326 -15.39 4.92 12.69
C LYS A 326 -15.39 4.37 14.11
N GLN A 327 -14.31 3.70 14.52
CA GLN A 327 -14.15 3.21 15.89
C GLN A 327 -14.11 4.35 16.92
N ALA A 328 -13.35 5.42 16.65
CA ALA A 328 -13.31 6.58 17.54
C ALA A 328 -14.68 7.22 17.72
N ARG A 329 -15.45 7.40 16.63
CA ARG A 329 -16.82 7.92 16.69
C ARG A 329 -17.79 6.98 17.43
N SER A 330 -17.54 5.68 17.45
CA SER A 330 -18.34 4.72 18.21
C SER A 330 -18.02 4.68 19.71
N GLY A 331 -17.07 5.50 20.16
CA GLY A 331 -16.71 5.63 21.55
C GLY A 331 -15.58 4.69 22.02
N ILE A 332 -14.85 4.07 21.09
CA ILE A 332 -13.65 3.33 21.46
C ILE A 332 -12.58 4.31 21.95
N ASP A 333 -12.07 4.08 23.17
CA ASP A 333 -11.04 4.91 23.77
C ASP A 333 -9.63 4.49 23.31
N PHE A 334 -8.94 5.40 22.63
CA PHE A 334 -7.57 5.23 22.18
C PHE A 334 -6.55 6.02 23.04
N SER A 335 -6.96 6.57 24.19
CA SER A 335 -6.05 7.32 25.08
C SER A 335 -4.82 6.52 25.44
N GLY A 336 -3.64 7.13 25.25
CA GLY A 336 -2.35 6.49 25.52
C GLY A 336 -1.94 5.40 24.54
N LYS A 337 -2.68 5.16 23.45
CA LYS A 337 -2.38 4.13 22.46
C LYS A 337 -1.53 4.66 21.31
N LYS A 338 -0.56 3.85 20.87
CA LYS A 338 0.18 4.04 19.61
C LYS A 338 -0.56 3.31 18.49
N ILE A 339 -0.91 4.02 17.44
CA ILE A 339 -1.72 3.50 16.33
C ILE A 339 -0.92 3.61 15.04
N VAL A 340 -0.98 2.56 14.21
CA VAL A 340 -0.46 2.60 12.83
C VAL A 340 -1.59 2.30 11.86
N CYS A 341 -1.76 3.17 10.86
CA CYS A 341 -2.61 2.93 9.69
C CYS A 341 -1.74 2.59 8.47
N VAL A 342 -2.03 1.47 7.80
CA VAL A 342 -1.30 1.05 6.60
C VAL A 342 -1.93 1.68 5.38
N LEU A 343 -1.18 2.52 4.67
CA LEU A 343 -1.58 3.14 3.40
C LEU A 343 -0.94 2.36 2.25
N THR A 344 -1.71 1.48 1.66
CA THR A 344 -1.27 0.36 0.83
C THR A 344 -0.74 0.73 -0.55
N GLY A 345 -1.17 1.87 -1.10
CA GLY A 345 -0.77 2.31 -2.43
C GLY A 345 -0.84 3.83 -2.61
N ASN A 346 -0.10 4.31 -3.59
CA ASN A 346 -0.04 5.73 -4.00
C ASN A 346 -1.34 6.15 -4.69
N GLY A 347 -1.74 7.42 -4.54
CA GLY A 347 -2.95 7.98 -5.17
C GLY A 347 -2.95 7.90 -6.69
N LEU A 348 -1.79 7.96 -7.34
CA LEU A 348 -1.66 7.81 -8.79
C LEU A 348 -2.01 6.40 -9.30
N LYS A 349 -2.28 5.45 -8.42
CA LYS A 349 -2.77 4.11 -8.82
C LYS A 349 -4.25 4.12 -9.20
N ASP A 350 -5.01 5.09 -8.72
CA ASP A 350 -6.44 5.29 -9.02
C ASP A 350 -6.75 6.80 -9.12
N PRO A 351 -6.16 7.51 -10.11
CA PRO A 351 -6.24 8.97 -10.20
C PRO A 351 -7.64 9.50 -10.55
N ASP A 352 -8.49 8.66 -11.16
CA ASP A 352 -9.83 9.08 -11.60
C ASP A 352 -10.68 9.58 -10.42
N ILE A 353 -10.54 8.97 -9.25
CA ILE A 353 -11.24 9.38 -8.03
C ILE A 353 -10.85 10.80 -7.59
N ALA A 354 -9.61 11.21 -7.79
CA ALA A 354 -9.19 12.57 -7.48
C ALA A 354 -9.86 13.60 -8.41
N ASN A 355 -10.12 13.21 -9.67
CA ASN A 355 -10.80 14.07 -10.65
C ASN A 355 -12.32 14.18 -10.42
N GLU A 356 -12.93 13.20 -9.74
CA GLU A 356 -14.36 13.22 -9.35
C GLU A 356 -14.62 14.10 -8.12
N ILE A 357 -13.57 14.47 -7.37
CA ILE A 357 -13.69 15.42 -6.27
C ILE A 357 -13.78 16.81 -6.89
N GLU A 358 -14.91 17.50 -6.66
CA GLU A 358 -15.08 18.88 -7.13
C GLU A 358 -13.89 19.74 -6.69
N PRO A 359 -13.15 20.34 -7.65
CA PRO A 359 -12.04 21.20 -7.31
C PRO A 359 -12.56 22.43 -6.56
N THR A 360 -12.16 22.60 -5.33
CA THR A 360 -12.58 23.72 -4.48
C THR A 360 -12.14 25.09 -5.02
N SER A 361 -11.26 25.14 -6.03
CA SER A 361 -10.68 26.40 -6.53
C SER A 361 -9.91 26.28 -7.85
N ILE A 362 -10.48 25.65 -8.89
CA ILE A 362 -9.92 25.87 -10.24
C ILE A 362 -10.67 27.03 -10.87
N GLY A 363 -9.99 28.16 -11.04
CA GLY A 363 -10.49 29.32 -11.74
C GLY A 363 -9.57 29.70 -12.90
N GLU A 364 -10.13 30.21 -13.99
CA GLU A 364 -9.35 30.82 -15.07
C GLU A 364 -9.31 32.33 -14.84
N TYR A 365 -8.10 32.86 -14.76
CA TYR A 365 -7.88 34.29 -14.48
C TYR A 365 -7.07 34.92 -15.61
N ALA A 366 -7.22 36.21 -15.80
CA ALA A 366 -6.33 36.95 -16.71
C ALA A 366 -4.88 36.83 -16.23
N ALA A 367 -3.92 36.84 -17.17
CA ALA A 367 -2.49 36.77 -16.85
C ALA A 367 -1.96 38.12 -16.34
N GLU A 368 -2.63 38.69 -15.35
CA GLU A 368 -2.37 39.99 -14.74
C GLU A 368 -2.36 39.83 -13.21
N LEU A 369 -1.47 40.54 -12.53
CA LEU A 369 -1.26 40.43 -11.09
C LEU A 369 -2.56 40.73 -10.32
N GLU A 370 -3.22 41.83 -10.67
CA GLU A 370 -4.43 42.32 -10.03
C GLU A 370 -5.56 41.26 -10.06
N SER A 371 -5.71 40.58 -11.21
CA SER A 371 -6.70 39.52 -11.38
C SER A 371 -6.47 38.30 -10.47
N VAL A 372 -5.19 37.97 -10.23
CA VAL A 372 -4.80 36.86 -9.33
C VAL A 372 -4.93 37.27 -7.87
N GLU A 373 -4.54 38.53 -7.51
CA GLU A 373 -4.68 39.08 -6.16
C GLU A 373 -6.15 39.11 -5.72
N GLU A 374 -7.03 39.57 -6.60
CA GLU A 374 -8.48 39.59 -6.36
C GLU A 374 -9.00 38.16 -6.12
N ALA A 375 -8.63 37.19 -6.97
CA ALA A 375 -9.03 35.80 -6.87
C ALA A 375 -8.55 35.15 -5.56
N LEU A 376 -7.38 35.53 -5.05
CA LEU A 376 -6.82 35.04 -3.79
C LEU A 376 -7.28 35.84 -2.56
N SER A 377 -8.15 36.85 -2.73
CA SER A 377 -8.58 37.78 -1.68
C SER A 377 -7.40 38.43 -0.94
N LEU A 378 -6.36 38.79 -1.69
CA LEU A 378 -5.15 39.48 -1.19
C LEU A 378 -5.19 40.96 -1.43
N ALA A 379 -6.15 41.47 -2.21
CA ALA A 379 -6.34 42.88 -2.53
C ALA A 379 -7.16 43.61 -1.48
#